data_9a3fd3f354f3ef4a1400c2c631da8568
#
_entry.id   9a3fd3f354f3ef4a1400c2c631da8568
#
_cell.length_a   1.000
_cell.length_b   1.000
_cell.length_c   1.000
_cell.angle_alpha   90.00
_cell.angle_beta   90.00
_cell.angle_gamma   90.00
#
_symmetry.space_group_name_H-M   'P 1'
#
loop_
_entity.id
_entity.type
_entity.pdbx_description
1 polymer ?
#
loop_
_entity_poly.entity_id
_entity_poly.type
_entity_poly.pdbx_seq_one_letter_code
_entity_poly.pdbx_strand_id
1 'polypeptide(L)'
;IQLKKTDAVEDAIIVGDPARVDQVAKFLTEFRELKYNREFRSLRGTYKNKEVLVLSTGVGAPSAAIAIEELHNIGVKRIIRVGSAGALQLGIGLGNPIIGEGAVRDDGLTKMYVPEQYPAVPSSTLLAKAKEIAPEAIYGIIRSHDGFYMDNNEQTQEYWSNFGLIGEDMESGALFTVGRLRGIETLSILNNVVAYKEDLQAGVNDLVSGDDKVIEGEKRTIEIALEVLNK
;
A
#
# COMPACT_ATOMS: atom_id res chain seq x y z
N ILE A 1 -16.94 2.99 4.48
CA ILE A 1 -16.46 4.10 3.64
C ILE A 1 -17.57 5.06 3.20
N GLN A 2 -18.85 4.65 3.32
CA GLN A 2 -20.04 5.46 2.96
C GLN A 2 -20.11 5.90 1.49
N LEU A 3 -19.41 5.23 0.59
CA LEU A 3 -19.53 5.46 -0.85
C LEU A 3 -20.70 4.68 -1.46
N LYS A 4 -21.23 5.22 -2.55
CA LYS A 4 -22.32 4.60 -3.34
C LYS A 4 -21.76 4.04 -4.64
N LYS A 5 -22.53 3.16 -5.31
CA LYS A 5 -22.16 2.65 -6.65
C LYS A 5 -21.93 3.76 -7.68
N THR A 6 -22.60 4.90 -7.53
CA THR A 6 -22.44 6.08 -8.39
C THR A 6 -21.10 6.83 -8.18
N ASP A 7 -20.44 6.57 -7.07
CA ASP A 7 -19.13 7.16 -6.75
C ASP A 7 -17.97 6.30 -7.27
N ALA A 8 -18.25 5.03 -7.59
CA ALA A 8 -17.23 4.09 -8.03
C ALA A 8 -16.73 4.37 -9.44
N VAL A 9 -15.46 4.05 -9.61
CA VAL A 9 -14.77 3.87 -10.90
C VAL A 9 -14.02 2.54 -10.84
N GLU A 10 -13.47 2.08 -11.96
CA GLU A 10 -12.78 0.78 -11.99
C GLU A 10 -11.51 0.75 -11.14
N ASP A 11 -10.83 1.89 -11.04
CA ASP A 11 -9.50 2.03 -10.45
C ASP A 11 -9.54 2.76 -9.12
N ALA A 12 -8.88 2.21 -8.11
CA ALA A 12 -8.69 2.87 -6.84
C ALA A 12 -7.22 2.85 -6.38
N ILE A 13 -6.81 3.94 -5.76
CA ILE A 13 -5.60 4.00 -4.94
C ILE A 13 -6.03 4.03 -3.48
N ILE A 14 -5.49 3.14 -2.66
CA ILE A 14 -5.66 3.18 -1.22
C ILE A 14 -4.37 3.64 -0.55
N VAL A 15 -4.51 4.46 0.47
CA VAL A 15 -3.41 5.00 1.29
C VAL A 15 -3.72 4.78 2.77
N GLY A 16 -2.71 4.73 3.64
CA GLY A 16 -2.95 4.60 5.09
C GLY A 16 -3.48 5.91 5.68
N ASP A 17 -2.70 6.98 5.54
CA ASP A 17 -2.97 8.28 6.11
C ASP A 17 -3.99 9.10 5.30
N PRO A 18 -5.06 9.64 5.93
CA PRO A 18 -5.97 10.58 5.29
C PRO A 18 -5.30 11.81 4.66
N ALA A 19 -4.17 12.27 5.19
CA ALA A 19 -3.42 13.39 4.62
C ALA A 19 -2.76 13.03 3.29
N ARG A 20 -2.40 11.77 3.07
CA ARG A 20 -1.83 11.30 1.79
C ARG A 20 -2.84 11.35 0.64
N VAL A 21 -4.13 11.40 0.93
CA VAL A 21 -5.17 11.65 -0.08
C VAL A 21 -4.92 12.97 -0.81
N ASP A 22 -4.49 14.02 -0.09
CA ASP A 22 -4.14 15.33 -0.68
C ASP A 22 -2.84 15.24 -1.51
N GLN A 23 -1.90 14.38 -1.15
CA GLN A 23 -0.68 14.19 -1.95
C GLN A 23 -1.01 13.55 -3.30
N VAL A 24 -1.90 12.54 -3.32
CA VAL A 24 -2.37 11.94 -4.58
C VAL A 24 -3.17 12.96 -5.39
N ALA A 25 -4.00 13.78 -4.75
CA ALA A 25 -4.81 14.81 -5.41
C ALA A 25 -3.97 15.82 -6.22
N LYS A 26 -2.71 16.09 -5.82
CA LYS A 26 -1.81 16.99 -6.55
C LYS A 26 -1.47 16.50 -7.98
N PHE A 27 -1.62 15.21 -8.24
CA PHE A 27 -1.40 14.61 -9.56
C PHE A 27 -2.67 14.50 -10.40
N LEU A 28 -3.83 14.79 -9.82
CA LEU A 28 -5.13 14.64 -10.48
C LEU A 28 -5.67 15.98 -10.95
N THR A 29 -6.42 15.94 -12.05
CA THR A 29 -7.25 17.04 -12.52
C THR A 29 -8.71 16.79 -12.13
N GLU A 30 -9.53 17.86 -12.06
CA GLU A 30 -10.98 17.77 -11.84
C GLU A 30 -11.38 16.91 -10.63
N PHE A 31 -10.56 16.90 -9.58
CA PHE A 31 -10.86 16.11 -8.40
C PHE A 31 -11.92 16.76 -7.51
N ARG A 32 -12.70 15.91 -6.84
CA ARG A 32 -13.68 16.29 -5.83
C ARG A 32 -13.62 15.36 -4.64
N GLU A 33 -13.72 15.88 -3.45
CA GLU A 33 -13.90 15.10 -2.23
C GLU A 33 -15.29 14.44 -2.23
N LEU A 34 -15.37 13.18 -1.82
CA LEU A 34 -16.60 12.41 -1.77
C LEU A 34 -17.11 12.26 -0.34
N LYS A 35 -16.31 11.64 0.53
CA LYS A 35 -16.66 11.35 1.92
C LYS A 35 -15.45 11.42 2.83
N TYR A 36 -15.70 11.74 4.09
CA TYR A 36 -14.74 11.58 5.17
C TYR A 36 -15.49 11.02 6.40
N ASN A 37 -15.25 9.77 6.72
CA ASN A 37 -15.88 9.07 7.83
C ASN A 37 -14.85 8.22 8.57
N ARG A 38 -14.55 8.54 9.82
CA ARG A 38 -13.46 7.95 10.60
C ARG A 38 -12.12 8.14 9.87
N GLU A 39 -11.34 7.05 9.71
CA GLU A 39 -10.10 7.01 8.93
C GLU A 39 -10.31 6.99 7.40
N PHE A 40 -11.53 6.77 6.94
CA PHE A 40 -11.86 6.64 5.53
C PHE A 40 -12.20 7.99 4.91
N ARG A 41 -11.22 8.61 4.29
CA ARG A 41 -11.38 9.83 3.49
C ARG A 41 -11.26 9.49 2.01
N SER A 42 -12.14 9.99 1.18
CA SER A 42 -12.16 9.65 -0.24
C SER A 42 -12.34 10.85 -1.14
N LEU A 43 -11.67 10.80 -2.28
CA LEU A 43 -11.89 11.70 -3.41
C LEU A 43 -11.90 10.90 -4.72
N ARG A 44 -12.47 11.52 -5.77
CA ARG A 44 -12.40 11.04 -7.15
C ARG A 44 -11.83 12.15 -8.01
N GLY A 45 -10.92 11.81 -8.91
CA GLY A 45 -10.31 12.75 -9.84
C GLY A 45 -9.85 12.06 -11.11
N THR A 46 -9.22 12.81 -12.02
CA THR A 46 -8.81 12.33 -13.33
C THR A 46 -7.29 12.38 -13.46
N TYR A 47 -6.68 11.28 -13.88
CA TYR A 47 -5.29 11.21 -14.29
C TYR A 47 -5.18 10.81 -15.77
N LYS A 48 -4.59 11.67 -16.60
CA LYS A 48 -4.43 11.43 -18.07
C LYS A 48 -5.71 10.90 -18.72
N ASN A 49 -6.84 11.56 -18.47
CA ASN A 49 -8.19 11.21 -18.97
C ASN A 49 -8.81 9.93 -18.40
N LYS A 50 -8.25 9.33 -17.38
CA LYS A 50 -8.78 8.17 -16.68
C LYS A 50 -9.19 8.54 -15.25
N GLU A 51 -10.40 8.16 -14.85
CA GLU A 51 -10.88 8.44 -13.51
C GLU A 51 -10.28 7.48 -12.48
N VAL A 52 -9.91 8.02 -11.33
CA VAL A 52 -9.33 7.28 -10.20
C VAL A 52 -10.02 7.68 -8.91
N LEU A 53 -10.39 6.69 -8.11
CA LEU A 53 -10.85 6.85 -6.74
C LEU A 53 -9.63 6.79 -5.81
N VAL A 54 -9.53 7.71 -4.87
CA VAL A 54 -8.50 7.68 -3.83
C VAL A 54 -9.20 7.55 -2.48
N LEU A 55 -8.73 6.63 -1.64
CA LEU A 55 -9.33 6.34 -0.34
C LEU A 55 -8.27 6.09 0.72
N SER A 56 -8.35 6.76 1.87
CA SER A 56 -7.55 6.37 3.03
C SER A 56 -8.18 5.20 3.79
N THR A 57 -7.36 4.38 4.40
CA THR A 57 -7.79 3.16 5.11
C THR A 57 -7.48 3.21 6.60
N GLY A 58 -6.69 4.19 7.08
CA GLY A 58 -6.07 4.09 8.39
C GLY A 58 -4.95 3.04 8.39
N VAL A 59 -4.62 2.51 9.55
CA VAL A 59 -3.51 1.59 9.79
C VAL A 59 -4.04 0.16 10.07
N GLY A 60 -3.38 -0.81 9.47
CA GLY A 60 -3.55 -2.22 9.78
C GLY A 60 -4.53 -2.98 8.92
N ALA A 61 -4.35 -4.30 8.89
CA ALA A 61 -5.08 -5.23 8.06
C ALA A 61 -6.62 -5.17 8.24
N PRO A 62 -7.20 -5.06 9.47
CA PRO A 62 -8.65 -5.00 9.65
C PRO A 62 -9.29 -3.79 8.98
N SER A 63 -8.69 -2.61 9.11
CA SER A 63 -9.22 -1.38 8.51
C SER A 63 -9.09 -1.40 6.97
N ALA A 64 -7.94 -1.86 6.47
CA ALA A 64 -7.74 -2.07 5.03
C ALA A 64 -8.75 -3.06 4.44
N ALA A 65 -9.04 -4.17 5.13
CA ALA A 65 -10.01 -5.16 4.68
C ALA A 65 -11.43 -4.59 4.56
N ILE A 66 -11.87 -3.76 5.51
CA ILE A 66 -13.16 -3.06 5.42
C ILE A 66 -13.22 -2.21 4.15
N ALA A 67 -12.15 -1.43 3.88
CA ALA A 67 -12.08 -0.61 2.67
C ALA A 67 -12.17 -1.45 1.39
N ILE A 68 -11.40 -2.54 1.30
CA ILE A 68 -11.35 -3.42 0.12
C ILE A 68 -12.72 -4.09 -0.14
N GLU A 69 -13.36 -4.60 0.91
CA GLU A 69 -14.71 -5.20 0.81
C GLU A 69 -15.74 -4.19 0.33
N GLU A 70 -15.74 -2.98 0.89
CA GLU A 70 -16.70 -1.95 0.50
C GLU A 70 -16.40 -1.37 -0.89
N LEU A 71 -15.14 -1.29 -1.32
CA LEU A 71 -14.74 -0.95 -2.68
C LEU A 71 -15.20 -2.03 -3.68
N HIS A 72 -15.06 -3.33 -3.32
CA HIS A 72 -15.62 -4.42 -4.10
C HIS A 72 -17.14 -4.29 -4.29
N ASN A 73 -17.87 -4.04 -3.20
CA ASN A 73 -19.34 -3.94 -3.20
C ASN A 73 -19.87 -2.81 -4.09
N ILE A 74 -19.12 -1.74 -4.26
CA ILE A 74 -19.50 -0.64 -5.18
C ILE A 74 -19.03 -0.87 -6.61
N GLY A 75 -18.12 -1.81 -6.89
CA GLY A 75 -17.75 -2.24 -8.24
C GLY A 75 -16.33 -1.92 -8.70
N VAL A 76 -15.43 -1.51 -7.79
CA VAL A 76 -14.00 -1.33 -8.09
C VAL A 76 -13.37 -2.64 -8.56
N LYS A 77 -12.48 -2.58 -9.55
CA LYS A 77 -11.85 -3.74 -10.20
C LYS A 77 -10.35 -3.84 -9.94
N ARG A 78 -9.68 -2.69 -9.76
CA ARG A 78 -8.23 -2.64 -9.52
C ARG A 78 -7.96 -1.75 -8.32
N ILE A 79 -7.11 -2.21 -7.41
CA ILE A 79 -6.69 -1.45 -6.24
C ILE A 79 -5.18 -1.47 -6.15
N ILE A 80 -4.55 -0.30 -6.13
CA ILE A 80 -3.14 -0.16 -5.79
C ILE A 80 -3.03 0.53 -4.44
N ARG A 81 -2.28 -0.10 -3.52
CA ARG A 81 -1.89 0.53 -2.28
C ARG A 81 -0.63 1.36 -2.47
N VAL A 82 -0.69 2.61 -2.07
CA VAL A 82 0.47 3.48 -1.89
C VAL A 82 0.67 3.70 -0.40
N GLY A 83 1.73 3.11 0.14
CA GLY A 83 1.99 3.06 1.58
C GLY A 83 3.42 3.38 1.96
N SER A 84 3.72 3.24 3.24
CA SER A 84 5.07 3.28 3.79
C SER A 84 5.53 1.86 4.13
N ALA A 85 6.84 1.61 4.11
CA ALA A 85 7.47 0.37 4.53
C ALA A 85 8.74 0.64 5.35
N GLY A 86 9.08 -0.28 6.22
CA GLY A 86 10.42 -0.42 6.77
C GLY A 86 11.23 -1.42 5.95
N ALA A 87 12.48 -1.11 5.63
CA ALA A 87 13.37 -2.04 4.94
C ALA A 87 13.80 -3.21 5.85
N LEU A 88 13.97 -4.39 5.26
CA LEU A 88 14.51 -5.59 5.92
C LEU A 88 15.84 -6.05 5.31
N GLN A 89 16.43 -5.29 4.38
CA GLN A 89 17.72 -5.58 3.79
C GLN A 89 18.62 -4.34 3.81
N LEU A 90 19.91 -4.55 3.98
CA LEU A 90 20.92 -3.50 3.83
C LEU A 90 20.92 -3.00 2.37
N GLY A 91 21.18 -1.70 2.20
CA GLY A 91 21.24 -1.07 0.87
C GLY A 91 19.92 -0.57 0.33
N ILE A 92 18.79 -0.82 1.01
CA ILE A 92 17.51 -0.19 0.70
C ILE A 92 17.45 1.15 1.44
N GLY A 93 17.64 2.25 0.71
CA GLY A 93 17.69 3.59 1.27
C GLY A 93 16.31 4.20 1.50
N LEU A 94 16.26 5.30 2.27
CA LEU A 94 15.07 6.12 2.42
C LEU A 94 14.60 6.62 1.06
N GLY A 95 13.28 6.63 0.83
CA GLY A 95 12.68 7.08 -0.42
C GLY A 95 12.68 6.03 -1.54
N ASN A 96 13.37 4.89 -1.38
CA ASN A 96 13.34 3.85 -2.41
C ASN A 96 11.95 3.22 -2.52
N PRO A 97 11.38 3.10 -3.75
CA PRO A 97 10.15 2.36 -3.95
C PRO A 97 10.35 0.86 -3.75
N ILE A 98 9.54 0.26 -2.89
CA ILE A 98 9.44 -1.18 -2.65
C ILE A 98 8.13 -1.68 -3.25
N ILE A 99 8.20 -2.67 -4.14
CA ILE A 99 7.01 -3.26 -4.77
C ILE A 99 6.90 -4.72 -4.37
N GLY A 100 5.80 -5.07 -3.69
CA GLY A 100 5.58 -6.41 -3.19
C GLY A 100 5.21 -7.40 -4.30
N GLU A 101 6.05 -8.40 -4.51
CA GLU A 101 5.78 -9.57 -5.37
C GLU A 101 4.97 -10.64 -4.63
N GLY A 102 4.83 -10.50 -3.33
CA GLY A 102 4.05 -11.31 -2.42
C GLY A 102 4.21 -10.78 -1.00
N ALA A 103 3.34 -11.23 -0.11
CA ALA A 103 3.43 -10.89 1.30
C ALA A 103 3.37 -12.12 2.19
N VAL A 104 4.23 -12.18 3.18
CA VAL A 104 4.07 -13.07 4.33
C VAL A 104 2.91 -12.54 5.16
N ARG A 105 1.91 -13.38 5.40
CA ARG A 105 0.70 -13.07 6.17
C ARG A 105 0.94 -13.26 7.66
N ASP A 106 1.71 -12.35 8.25
CA ASP A 106 2.02 -12.36 9.68
C ASP A 106 1.03 -11.49 10.48
N ASP A 107 -0.23 -11.52 10.05
CA ASP A 107 -1.36 -10.78 10.59
C ASP A 107 -2.47 -11.74 11.08
N GLY A 108 -3.33 -11.25 11.96
CA GLY A 108 -4.48 -12.00 12.47
C GLY A 108 -5.69 -12.00 11.53
N LEU A 109 -5.88 -10.94 10.75
CA LEU A 109 -7.06 -10.77 9.90
C LEU A 109 -7.11 -11.82 8.78
N THR A 110 -6.04 -11.96 8.02
CA THR A 110 -6.03 -12.85 6.85
C THR A 110 -6.22 -14.32 7.23
N LYS A 111 -5.84 -14.70 8.45
CA LYS A 111 -6.10 -16.04 9.02
C LYS A 111 -7.59 -16.31 9.26
N MET A 112 -8.41 -15.27 9.40
CA MET A 112 -9.87 -15.39 9.51
C MET A 112 -10.55 -15.58 8.14
N TYR A 113 -9.89 -15.19 7.05
CA TYR A 113 -10.42 -15.30 5.68
C TYR A 113 -10.04 -16.60 4.99
N VAL A 114 -8.81 -17.07 5.21
CA VAL A 114 -8.23 -18.22 4.49
C VAL A 114 -7.28 -19.03 5.38
N PRO A 115 -7.01 -20.32 5.06
CA PRO A 115 -6.01 -21.11 5.76
C PRO A 115 -4.61 -20.46 5.72
N GLU A 116 -3.76 -20.83 6.68
CA GLU A 116 -2.42 -20.25 6.83
C GLU A 116 -1.56 -20.40 5.57
N GLN A 117 -1.69 -21.52 4.86
CA GLN A 117 -0.91 -21.83 3.66
C GLN A 117 -1.37 -21.05 2.41
N TYR A 118 -2.48 -20.30 2.48
CA TYR A 118 -2.96 -19.54 1.32
C TYR A 118 -2.00 -18.39 1.00
N PRO A 119 -1.49 -18.28 -0.26
CA PRO A 119 -0.51 -17.27 -0.60
C PRO A 119 -1.15 -15.88 -0.76
N ALA A 120 -0.52 -14.85 -0.21
CA ALA A 120 -0.86 -13.46 -0.48
C ALA A 120 0.03 -12.94 -1.62
N VAL A 121 -0.54 -12.85 -2.83
CA VAL A 121 0.19 -12.43 -4.04
C VAL A 121 -0.60 -11.39 -4.83
N PRO A 122 0.10 -10.40 -5.44
CA PRO A 122 -0.52 -9.37 -6.25
C PRO A 122 -1.06 -9.90 -7.58
N SER A 123 -1.72 -9.04 -8.35
CA SER A 123 -2.02 -9.27 -9.77
C SER A 123 -0.72 -9.34 -10.57
N SER A 124 -0.51 -10.43 -11.31
CA SER A 124 0.62 -10.56 -12.23
C SER A 124 0.60 -9.51 -13.34
N THR A 125 -0.59 -9.10 -13.78
CA THR A 125 -0.77 -8.03 -14.79
C THR A 125 -0.27 -6.68 -14.26
N LEU A 126 -0.72 -6.27 -13.07
CA LEU A 126 -0.28 -5.00 -12.48
C LEU A 126 1.21 -5.03 -12.12
N LEU A 127 1.72 -6.16 -11.65
CA LEU A 127 3.15 -6.33 -11.35
C LEU A 127 4.01 -6.21 -12.61
N ALA A 128 3.60 -6.81 -13.72
CA ALA A 128 4.32 -6.70 -14.99
C ALA A 128 4.38 -5.25 -15.47
N LYS A 129 3.25 -4.53 -15.42
CA LYS A 129 3.21 -3.09 -15.74
C LYS A 129 4.13 -2.27 -14.83
N ALA A 130 4.15 -2.55 -13.54
CA ALA A 130 5.03 -1.86 -12.60
C ALA A 130 6.51 -2.07 -12.95
N LYS A 131 6.92 -3.29 -13.31
CA LYS A 131 8.30 -3.59 -13.74
C LYS A 131 8.72 -2.84 -15.01
N GLU A 132 7.79 -2.56 -15.91
CA GLU A 132 8.08 -1.76 -17.10
C GLU A 132 8.17 -0.26 -16.80
N ILE A 133 7.35 0.24 -15.84
CA ILE A 133 7.26 1.66 -15.49
C ILE A 133 8.36 2.09 -14.51
N ALA A 134 8.72 1.23 -13.61
CA ALA A 134 9.67 1.49 -12.52
C ALA A 134 10.72 0.37 -12.40
N PRO A 135 11.55 0.14 -13.44
CA PRO A 135 12.59 -0.90 -13.37
C PRO A 135 13.63 -0.65 -12.27
N GLU A 136 13.72 0.58 -11.78
CA GLU A 136 14.60 0.98 -10.67
C GLU A 136 14.05 0.61 -9.28
N ALA A 137 12.76 0.27 -9.16
CA ALA A 137 12.16 -0.08 -7.89
C ALA A 137 12.69 -1.42 -7.36
N ILE A 138 12.58 -1.62 -6.07
CA ILE A 138 13.02 -2.86 -5.40
C ILE A 138 11.82 -3.82 -5.33
N TYR A 139 11.97 -4.97 -5.98
CA TYR A 139 10.93 -5.99 -6.08
C TYR A 139 11.25 -7.19 -5.21
N GLY A 140 10.28 -7.70 -4.47
CA GLY A 140 10.46 -8.90 -3.67
C GLY A 140 9.32 -9.19 -2.71
N ILE A 141 9.56 -10.16 -1.83
CA ILE A 141 8.58 -10.53 -0.81
C ILE A 141 8.69 -9.59 0.37
N ILE A 142 7.54 -9.15 0.88
CA ILE A 142 7.46 -8.31 2.08
C ILE A 142 6.77 -9.07 3.22
N ARG A 143 6.94 -8.61 4.44
CA ARG A 143 6.17 -9.06 5.59
C ARG A 143 5.02 -8.10 5.83
N SER A 144 3.80 -8.62 6.07
CA SER A 144 2.66 -7.82 6.49
C SER A 144 2.19 -8.28 7.87
N HIS A 145 2.22 -7.40 8.87
CA HIS A 145 2.04 -7.76 10.28
C HIS A 145 1.21 -6.73 11.05
N ASP A 146 0.78 -7.09 12.27
CA ASP A 146 -0.10 -6.26 13.10
C ASP A 146 0.61 -5.48 14.21
N GLY A 147 1.80 -5.90 14.61
CA GLY A 147 2.49 -5.36 15.77
C GLY A 147 3.56 -4.34 15.40
N PHE A 148 3.30 -3.04 15.62
CA PHE A 148 4.28 -1.99 15.33
C PHE A 148 5.33 -1.81 16.46
N TYR A 149 4.89 -1.87 17.72
CA TYR A 149 5.73 -1.65 18.92
C TYR A 149 5.95 -2.95 19.69
N MET A 150 6.49 -3.97 19.02
CA MET A 150 6.78 -5.25 19.68
C MET A 150 8.12 -5.19 20.43
N ASP A 151 8.18 -5.75 21.64
CA ASP A 151 9.41 -5.82 22.45
C ASP A 151 10.55 -6.60 21.74
N ASN A 152 10.19 -7.54 20.86
CA ASN A 152 11.13 -8.37 20.09
C ASN A 152 11.21 -7.97 18.62
N ASN A 153 10.92 -6.72 18.28
CA ASN A 153 10.81 -6.27 16.89
C ASN A 153 12.14 -6.48 16.13
N GLU A 154 13.25 -6.12 16.74
CA GLU A 154 14.60 -6.25 16.13
C GLU A 154 14.93 -7.72 15.77
N GLN A 155 14.67 -8.65 16.71
CA GLN A 155 14.88 -10.08 16.47
C GLN A 155 13.93 -10.61 15.37
N THR A 156 12.72 -10.11 15.34
CA THR A 156 11.73 -10.51 14.33
C THR A 156 12.11 -9.98 12.95
N GLN A 157 12.60 -8.77 12.85
CA GLN A 157 13.11 -8.19 11.60
C GLN A 157 14.34 -8.97 11.10
N GLU A 158 15.28 -9.30 11.98
CA GLU A 158 16.44 -10.13 11.61
C GLU A 158 16.03 -11.53 11.13
N TYR A 159 15.05 -12.14 11.82
CA TYR A 159 14.51 -13.44 11.40
C TYR A 159 14.00 -13.38 9.96
N TRP A 160 13.13 -12.42 9.63
CA TRP A 160 12.57 -12.29 8.29
C TRP A 160 13.58 -11.82 7.24
N SER A 161 14.52 -10.97 7.64
CA SER A 161 15.66 -10.56 6.80
C SER A 161 16.50 -11.76 6.32
N ASN A 162 16.71 -12.76 7.19
CA ASN A 162 17.44 -13.99 6.87
C ASN A 162 16.74 -14.86 5.83
N PHE A 163 15.42 -14.70 5.64
CA PHE A 163 14.68 -15.34 4.54
C PHE A 163 14.64 -14.49 3.26
N GLY A 164 15.35 -13.38 3.23
CA GLY A 164 15.43 -12.52 2.05
C GLY A 164 14.23 -11.61 1.82
N LEU A 165 13.38 -11.40 2.83
CA LEU A 165 12.32 -10.40 2.73
C LEU A 165 12.93 -9.01 2.63
N ILE A 166 12.36 -8.18 1.76
CA ILE A 166 12.92 -6.86 1.43
C ILE A 166 12.38 -5.72 2.27
N GLY A 167 11.20 -5.89 2.86
CA GLY A 167 10.56 -4.86 3.68
C GLY A 167 9.34 -5.37 4.41
N GLU A 168 8.74 -4.51 5.21
CA GLU A 168 7.53 -4.83 5.98
C GLU A 168 6.54 -3.67 5.99
N ASP A 169 5.24 -4.02 6.04
CA ASP A 169 4.11 -3.11 6.21
C ASP A 169 3.01 -3.76 7.07
N MET A 170 1.84 -3.15 7.13
CA MET A 170 0.73 -3.65 7.95
C MET A 170 -0.56 -3.94 7.15
N GLU A 171 -0.59 -3.82 5.81
CA GLU A 171 -1.84 -3.93 5.03
C GLU A 171 -1.72 -4.76 3.75
N SER A 172 -0.53 -4.97 3.22
CA SER A 172 -0.37 -5.68 1.93
C SER A 172 -0.84 -7.12 1.97
N GLY A 173 -0.69 -7.80 3.10
CA GLY A 173 -1.24 -9.16 3.31
C GLY A 173 -2.76 -9.20 3.15
N ALA A 174 -3.46 -8.24 3.76
CA ALA A 174 -4.91 -8.09 3.63
C ALA A 174 -5.31 -7.72 2.20
N LEU A 175 -4.61 -6.76 1.58
CA LEU A 175 -4.88 -6.34 0.21
C LEU A 175 -4.80 -7.51 -0.78
N PHE A 176 -3.72 -8.26 -0.76
CA PHE A 176 -3.54 -9.37 -1.70
C PHE A 176 -4.51 -10.52 -1.44
N THR A 177 -4.78 -10.81 -0.17
CA THR A 177 -5.68 -11.91 0.22
C THR A 177 -7.14 -11.58 -0.10
N VAL A 178 -7.66 -10.48 0.46
CA VAL A 178 -9.06 -10.10 0.30
C VAL A 178 -9.35 -9.70 -1.14
N GLY A 179 -8.47 -8.93 -1.77
CA GLY A 179 -8.60 -8.54 -3.16
C GLY A 179 -8.73 -9.75 -4.10
N ARG A 180 -7.87 -10.76 -3.94
CA ARG A 180 -7.95 -12.00 -4.73
C ARG A 180 -9.26 -12.76 -4.51
N LEU A 181 -9.72 -12.87 -3.26
CA LEU A 181 -11.00 -13.52 -2.95
C LEU A 181 -12.20 -12.80 -3.59
N ARG A 182 -12.10 -11.51 -3.81
CA ARG A 182 -13.13 -10.67 -4.45
C ARG A 182 -12.94 -10.46 -5.95
N GLY A 183 -11.91 -11.09 -6.55
CA GLY A 183 -11.62 -10.94 -7.97
C GLY A 183 -11.13 -9.55 -8.36
N ILE A 184 -10.53 -8.81 -7.41
CA ILE A 184 -9.92 -7.51 -7.62
C ILE A 184 -8.44 -7.71 -7.96
N GLU A 185 -7.95 -7.03 -8.97
CA GLU A 185 -6.52 -6.95 -9.24
C GLU A 185 -5.85 -6.00 -8.24
N THR A 186 -4.80 -6.45 -7.57
CA THR A 186 -4.15 -5.69 -6.50
C THR A 186 -2.65 -5.59 -6.68
N LEU A 187 -2.06 -4.48 -6.22
CA LEU A 187 -0.62 -4.27 -6.13
C LEU A 187 -0.31 -3.39 -4.92
N SER A 188 0.85 -3.60 -4.29
CA SER A 188 1.36 -2.74 -3.23
C SER A 188 2.66 -2.08 -3.67
N ILE A 189 2.69 -0.75 -3.63
CA ILE A 189 3.81 0.12 -3.96
C ILE A 189 4.10 0.97 -2.73
N LEU A 190 5.24 0.73 -2.11
CA LEU A 190 5.57 1.29 -0.80
C LEU A 190 6.79 2.20 -0.91
N ASN A 191 6.75 3.29 -0.16
CA ASN A 191 7.90 4.16 0.06
C ASN A 191 8.68 3.67 1.27
N ASN A 192 9.97 3.41 1.13
CA ASN A 192 10.78 3.06 2.28
C ASN A 192 11.04 4.28 3.16
N VAL A 193 10.57 4.23 4.42
CA VAL A 193 10.68 5.33 5.39
C VAL A 193 11.59 5.02 6.57
N VAL A 194 12.06 3.76 6.68
CA VAL A 194 12.99 3.32 7.72
C VAL A 194 14.03 2.39 7.09
N ALA A 195 15.31 2.71 7.24
CA ALA A 195 16.38 1.83 6.80
C ALA A 195 16.53 0.63 7.75
N TYR A 196 17.00 -0.50 7.22
CA TYR A 196 17.17 -1.72 8.01
C TYR A 196 18.18 -1.51 9.15
N LYS A 197 17.82 -1.93 10.36
CA LYS A 197 18.55 -1.74 11.64
C LYS A 197 18.62 -0.28 12.14
N GLU A 198 17.80 0.61 11.61
CA GLU A 198 17.57 1.93 12.20
C GLU A 198 16.33 1.93 13.10
N ASP A 199 16.23 2.92 13.96
CA ASP A 199 15.12 3.05 14.90
C ASP A 199 13.80 3.33 14.12
N LEU A 200 12.88 2.37 14.20
CA LEU A 200 11.57 2.44 13.55
C LEU A 200 10.77 3.67 14.00
N GLN A 201 10.83 4.02 15.28
CA GLN A 201 10.10 5.17 15.84
C GLN A 201 10.69 6.50 15.35
N ALA A 202 12.02 6.58 15.25
CA ALA A 202 12.70 7.75 14.70
C ALA A 202 12.34 7.92 13.22
N GLY A 203 12.41 6.87 12.39
CA GLY A 203 12.10 6.93 10.97
C GLY A 203 10.64 7.32 10.67
N VAL A 204 9.68 6.86 11.48
CA VAL A 204 8.28 7.30 11.34
C VAL A 204 8.09 8.75 11.77
N ASN A 205 8.80 9.22 12.79
CA ASN A 205 8.80 10.63 13.18
C ASN A 205 9.45 11.51 12.11
N ASP A 206 10.47 11.02 11.41
CA ASP A 206 11.14 11.71 10.30
C ASP A 206 10.24 11.79 9.05
N LEU A 207 9.33 10.84 8.84
CA LEU A 207 8.25 10.96 7.86
C LEU A 207 7.36 12.18 8.15
N VAL A 208 7.10 12.46 9.42
CA VAL A 208 6.32 13.63 9.86
C VAL A 208 7.16 14.91 9.81
N SER A 209 8.49 14.83 10.02
CA SER A 209 9.42 15.96 10.02
C SER A 209 9.95 16.37 8.65
N GLY A 210 9.70 15.57 7.58
CA GLY A 210 9.90 15.96 6.20
C GLY A 210 11.31 15.78 5.64
N ASP A 211 11.92 14.57 5.79
CA ASP A 211 13.11 14.23 5.02
C ASP A 211 12.83 14.31 3.52
N ASP A 212 13.64 15.07 2.77
CA ASP A 212 13.45 15.31 1.34
C ASP A 212 13.40 14.02 0.52
N LYS A 213 14.20 13.00 0.89
CA LYS A 213 14.20 11.69 0.19
C LYS A 213 12.88 10.95 0.38
N VAL A 214 12.33 11.00 1.59
CA VAL A 214 11.04 10.36 1.90
C VAL A 214 9.91 11.07 1.15
N ILE A 215 9.95 12.40 1.07
CA ILE A 215 8.96 13.19 0.31
C ILE A 215 9.06 12.87 -1.20
N GLU A 216 10.26 12.80 -1.74
CA GLU A 216 10.47 12.44 -3.15
C GLU A 216 10.04 11.00 -3.43
N GLY A 217 10.36 10.06 -2.53
CA GLY A 217 9.92 8.67 -2.61
C GLY A 217 8.39 8.53 -2.58
N GLU A 218 7.71 9.31 -1.73
CA GLU A 218 6.24 9.32 -1.71
C GLU A 218 5.67 9.81 -3.05
N LYS A 219 6.18 10.89 -3.61
CA LYS A 219 5.76 11.37 -4.94
C LYS A 219 5.99 10.31 -6.00
N ARG A 220 7.17 9.67 -5.98
CA ARG A 220 7.51 8.63 -6.96
C ARG A 220 6.59 7.42 -6.87
N THR A 221 6.26 6.95 -5.67
CA THR A 221 5.33 5.82 -5.49
C THR A 221 3.91 6.15 -5.96
N ILE A 222 3.44 7.38 -5.76
CA ILE A 222 2.16 7.87 -6.29
C ILE A 222 2.18 7.88 -7.82
N GLU A 223 3.23 8.41 -8.44
CA GLU A 223 3.39 8.44 -9.90
C GLU A 223 3.36 7.03 -10.48
N ILE A 224 4.14 6.10 -9.92
CA ILE A 224 4.16 4.70 -10.36
C ILE A 224 2.74 4.10 -10.29
N ALA A 225 2.02 4.30 -9.20
CA ALA A 225 0.68 3.77 -9.04
C ALA A 225 -0.30 4.30 -10.10
N LEU A 226 -0.28 5.60 -10.35
CA LEU A 226 -1.11 6.25 -11.35
C LEU A 226 -0.77 5.79 -12.78
N GLU A 227 0.51 5.66 -13.10
CA GLU A 227 0.96 5.16 -14.42
C GLU A 227 0.58 3.68 -14.64
N VAL A 228 0.70 2.84 -13.61
CA VAL A 228 0.30 1.41 -13.67
C VAL A 228 -1.20 1.28 -13.92
N LEU A 229 -2.02 2.09 -13.27
CA LEU A 229 -3.47 2.10 -13.50
C LEU A 229 -3.83 2.67 -14.88
N ASN A 230 -3.08 3.66 -15.36
CA ASN A 230 -3.36 4.31 -16.65
C ASN A 230 -2.98 3.43 -17.84
N LYS A 231 -1.95 2.61 -17.73
CA LYS A 231 -1.51 1.68 -18.76
C LYS A 231 -2.46 0.49 -18.91
#